data_a8d073d018a8310c0d84629025aafcd8
#
_entry.id   a8d073d018a8310c0d84629025aafcd8
#
_cell.length_a   1.000
_cell.length_b   1.000
_cell.length_c   1.000
_cell.angle_alpha   90.00
_cell.angle_beta   90.00
_cell.angle_gamma   90.00
#
_symmetry.space_group_name_H-M   'P 1'
#
loop_
_entity.id
_entity.type
_entity.pdbx_description
1 polymer ?
#
loop_
_entity_poly.entity_id
_entity_poly.type
_entity_poly.pdbx_seq_one_letter_code
_entity_poly.pdbx_strand_id
1 'polypeptide(L)'
;LACGLALLMCGCSAKAAGNDQVLTVGLSSEMNGTFSPMYYQTTNDSYVVDLVYQGLLKYNKKGKLVADLAKSLPEISEDGKSMTFKLKKGIKFSDGSKFTSKDVKTTFSVMADPSYTGRFANNVDFLDGYTEYHDADASSFSGIETPDDYTVVFHLNKPRIDAVSTLGTQKICS
;
A
#
# COMPACT_ATOMS: atom_id res chain seq x y z
N LEU A 1 -58.31 -20.19 44.92
CA LEU A 1 -56.98 -19.51 45.04
C LEU A 1 -56.25 -19.58 43.70
N ALA A 2 -56.34 -18.47 42.94
CA ALA A 2 -55.60 -18.34 41.70
C ALA A 2 -54.40 -17.35 41.94
N CYS A 3 -53.19 -17.85 41.89
CA CYS A 3 -51.95 -17.05 41.97
C CYS A 3 -51.60 -16.57 40.57
N GLY A 4 -51.79 -15.28 40.28
CA GLY A 4 -51.38 -14.65 39.03
C GLY A 4 -49.91 -14.30 39.09
N LEU A 5 -49.12 -14.90 38.19
CA LEU A 5 -47.70 -14.59 37.99
C LEU A 5 -47.58 -13.42 36.99
N ALA A 6 -47.31 -12.22 37.49
CA ALA A 6 -47.03 -11.06 36.66
C ALA A 6 -45.60 -11.14 36.15
N LEU A 7 -45.39 -11.44 34.85
CA LEU A 7 -44.10 -11.27 34.16
C LEU A 7 -43.87 -9.77 33.91
N LEU A 8 -42.93 -9.19 34.67
CA LEU A 8 -42.36 -7.89 34.33
C LEU A 8 -41.45 -8.08 33.13
N MET A 9 -41.93 -7.72 31.95
CA MET A 9 -41.10 -7.50 30.77
C MET A 9 -40.28 -6.20 30.96
N CYS A 10 -39.04 -6.33 31.43
CA CYS A 10 -38.09 -5.24 31.44
C CYS A 10 -37.62 -5.02 29.98
N GLY A 11 -38.33 -4.17 29.25
CA GLY A 11 -37.96 -3.75 27.92
C GLY A 11 -36.72 -2.89 28.01
N CYS A 12 -35.53 -3.45 27.71
CA CYS A 12 -34.34 -2.66 27.40
C CYS A 12 -34.61 -1.89 26.10
N SER A 13 -35.02 -0.64 26.22
CA SER A 13 -35.02 0.30 25.12
C SER A 13 -33.56 0.55 24.75
N ALA A 14 -33.04 -0.18 23.77
CA ALA A 14 -31.80 0.19 23.12
C ALA A 14 -32.06 1.55 22.46
N LYS A 15 -31.55 2.63 23.07
CA LYS A 15 -31.44 3.91 22.41
C LYS A 15 -30.63 3.66 21.15
N ALA A 16 -31.19 3.88 19.97
CA ALA A 16 -30.46 3.95 18.72
C ALA A 16 -29.38 4.99 18.92
N ALA A 17 -28.13 4.52 19.10
CA ALA A 17 -26.96 5.38 19.07
C ALA A 17 -26.93 6.05 17.69
N GLY A 18 -26.65 7.33 17.67
CA GLY A 18 -26.52 8.10 16.44
C GLY A 18 -25.60 7.39 15.44
N ASN A 19 -25.69 7.80 14.20
CA ASN A 19 -25.12 7.18 12.99
C ASN A 19 -23.57 7.08 12.98
N ASP A 20 -22.89 7.31 14.09
CA ASP A 20 -21.45 7.17 14.25
C ASP A 20 -21.12 5.71 14.62
N GLN A 21 -20.94 4.87 13.59
CA GLN A 21 -20.46 3.52 13.78
C GLN A 21 -18.95 3.57 14.07
N VAL A 22 -18.59 3.44 15.33
CA VAL A 22 -17.19 3.36 15.78
C VAL A 22 -16.80 1.89 15.88
N LEU A 23 -15.78 1.49 15.11
CA LEU A 23 -15.12 0.20 15.28
C LEU A 23 -13.88 0.38 16.17
N THR A 24 -13.91 -0.26 17.34
CA THR A 24 -12.75 -0.30 18.24
C THR A 24 -11.96 -1.59 18.02
N VAL A 25 -10.67 -1.45 17.72
CA VAL A 25 -9.75 -2.59 17.52
C VAL A 25 -8.73 -2.59 18.66
N GLY A 26 -8.68 -3.69 19.42
CA GLY A 26 -7.65 -3.91 20.44
C GLY A 26 -6.35 -4.39 19.80
N LEU A 27 -5.22 -3.83 20.24
CA LEU A 27 -3.88 -4.24 19.84
C LEU A 27 -3.14 -4.83 21.03
N SER A 28 -2.21 -5.78 20.78
CA SER A 28 -1.44 -6.48 21.82
C SER A 28 -0.26 -5.66 22.34
N SER A 29 0.13 -4.59 21.67
CA SER A 29 1.21 -3.68 22.05
C SER A 29 0.92 -2.26 21.53
N GLU A 30 1.68 -1.29 22.00
CA GLU A 30 1.55 0.10 21.59
C GLU A 30 1.96 0.30 20.13
N MET A 31 1.40 1.33 19.49
CA MET A 31 1.85 1.84 18.22
C MET A 31 3.02 2.81 18.41
N ASN A 32 3.94 2.85 17.45
CA ASN A 32 5.04 3.81 17.45
C ASN A 32 4.59 5.20 16.94
N GLY A 33 3.44 5.25 16.25
CA GLY A 33 2.85 6.47 15.74
C GLY A 33 3.44 6.95 14.42
N THR A 34 4.26 6.13 13.76
CA THR A 34 4.80 6.43 12.43
C THR A 34 3.93 5.77 11.36
N PHE A 35 2.99 6.51 10.78
CA PHE A 35 2.03 5.98 9.80
C PHE A 35 2.41 6.25 8.34
N SER A 36 3.66 6.62 8.08
CA SER A 36 4.17 6.73 6.71
C SER A 36 4.42 5.33 6.12
N PRO A 37 3.95 5.02 4.92
CA PRO A 37 4.16 3.71 4.29
C PRO A 37 5.61 3.44 3.90
N MET A 38 6.47 4.45 3.94
CA MET A 38 7.91 4.32 3.70
C MET A 38 8.73 4.26 5.00
N TYR A 39 8.16 4.63 6.16
CA TYR A 39 8.94 4.80 7.39
C TYR A 39 8.38 4.07 8.62
N TYR A 40 7.22 3.43 8.56
CA TYR A 40 6.68 2.71 9.70
C TYR A 40 7.62 1.60 10.19
N GLN A 41 7.67 1.38 11.51
CA GLN A 41 8.62 0.47 12.14
C GLN A 41 7.95 -0.77 12.75
N THR A 42 6.70 -0.66 13.20
CA THR A 42 6.00 -1.71 13.93
C THR A 42 4.87 -2.34 13.11
N THR A 43 4.52 -3.57 13.45
CA THR A 43 3.35 -4.25 12.87
C THR A 43 2.06 -3.51 13.18
N ASN A 44 1.95 -2.90 14.38
CA ASN A 44 0.75 -2.15 14.75
C ASN A 44 0.58 -0.88 13.90
N ASP A 45 1.69 -0.18 13.59
CA ASP A 45 1.66 0.95 12.66
C ASP A 45 1.27 0.49 11.25
N SER A 46 1.72 -0.71 10.83
CA SER A 46 1.36 -1.23 9.50
C SER A 46 -0.14 -1.45 9.33
N TYR A 47 -0.87 -1.79 10.39
CA TYR A 47 -2.33 -1.92 10.31
C TYR A 47 -3.01 -0.61 9.95
N VAL A 48 -2.52 0.52 10.48
CA VAL A 48 -3.03 1.85 10.10
C VAL A 48 -2.63 2.18 8.68
N VAL A 49 -1.38 1.92 8.29
CA VAL A 49 -0.88 2.13 6.92
C VAL A 49 -1.72 1.32 5.92
N ASP A 50 -2.06 0.07 6.24
CA ASP A 50 -2.88 -0.79 5.37
C ASP A 50 -4.32 -0.30 5.21
N LEU A 51 -4.88 0.40 6.21
CA LEU A 51 -6.21 1.00 6.14
C LEU A 51 -6.24 2.31 5.35
N VAL A 52 -5.14 3.07 5.36
CA VAL A 52 -5.10 4.43 4.80
C VAL A 52 -4.54 4.44 3.37
N TYR A 53 -3.56 3.59 3.07
CA TYR A 53 -2.83 3.61 1.80
C TYR A 53 -3.12 2.37 0.95
N GLN A 54 -3.01 2.53 -0.36
CA GLN A 54 -3.17 1.46 -1.33
C GLN A 54 -1.86 1.18 -2.07
N GLY A 55 -1.66 -0.06 -2.51
CA GLY A 55 -0.59 -0.45 -3.44
C GLY A 55 -1.13 -0.66 -4.85
N LEU A 56 -0.26 -0.98 -5.78
CA LEU A 56 -0.67 -1.39 -7.13
C LEU A 56 -1.47 -2.69 -7.08
N LEU A 57 -1.05 -3.60 -6.21
CA LEU A 57 -1.69 -4.88 -5.91
C LEU A 57 -1.97 -5.00 -4.40
N LYS A 58 -2.82 -5.95 -4.05
CA LYS A 58 -3.09 -6.36 -2.66
C LYS A 58 -3.33 -7.86 -2.57
N TYR A 59 -3.22 -8.41 -1.37
CA TYR A 59 -3.67 -9.77 -1.09
C TYR A 59 -5.17 -9.80 -0.79
N ASN A 60 -5.88 -10.73 -1.41
CA ASN A 60 -7.29 -11.00 -1.07
C ASN A 60 -7.39 -11.94 0.14
N LYS A 61 -8.62 -12.21 0.61
CA LYS A 61 -8.90 -13.10 1.77
C LYS A 61 -8.37 -14.54 1.59
N LYS A 62 -8.01 -14.95 0.37
CA LYS A 62 -7.45 -16.27 0.06
C LYS A 62 -5.92 -16.24 -0.09
N GLY A 63 -5.26 -15.13 0.27
CA GLY A 63 -3.82 -14.95 0.13
C GLY A 63 -3.33 -14.83 -1.32
N LYS A 64 -4.20 -14.55 -2.28
CA LYS A 64 -3.79 -14.35 -3.68
C LYS A 64 -3.62 -12.86 -3.99
N LEU A 65 -2.57 -12.52 -4.74
CA LEU A 65 -2.39 -11.18 -5.29
C LEU A 65 -3.50 -10.86 -6.28
N VAL A 66 -4.10 -9.70 -6.13
CA VAL A 66 -5.13 -9.13 -7.00
C VAL A 66 -4.85 -7.65 -7.24
N ALA A 67 -5.40 -7.12 -8.32
CA ALA A 67 -5.27 -5.69 -8.65
C ALA A 67 -5.94 -4.79 -7.60
N ASP A 68 -5.25 -3.68 -7.25
CA ASP A 68 -5.77 -2.61 -6.39
C ASP A 68 -5.76 -1.27 -7.15
N LEU A 69 -4.68 -0.49 -7.12
CA LEU A 69 -4.51 0.70 -7.96
C LEU A 69 -4.22 0.35 -9.44
N ALA A 70 -3.61 -0.81 -9.69
CA ALA A 70 -3.45 -1.33 -11.05
C ALA A 70 -4.77 -1.92 -11.59
N LYS A 71 -4.89 -2.00 -12.92
CA LYS A 71 -6.04 -2.62 -13.61
C LYS A 71 -6.02 -4.14 -13.51
N SER A 72 -4.81 -4.73 -13.53
CA SER A 72 -4.54 -6.17 -13.54
C SER A 72 -3.19 -6.45 -12.87
N LEU A 73 -2.81 -7.71 -12.78
CA LEU A 73 -1.42 -8.10 -12.54
C LEU A 73 -0.54 -7.55 -13.68
N PRO A 74 0.77 -7.31 -13.43
CA PRO A 74 1.66 -6.74 -14.44
C PRO A 74 1.91 -7.69 -15.59
N GLU A 75 2.24 -7.13 -16.74
CA GLU A 75 2.87 -7.84 -17.85
C GLU A 75 4.36 -7.96 -17.56
N ILE A 76 4.91 -9.17 -17.68
CA ILE A 76 6.33 -9.45 -17.42
C ILE A 76 6.99 -9.75 -18.77
N SER A 77 8.17 -9.16 -19.03
CA SER A 77 8.95 -9.45 -20.24
C SER A 77 9.45 -10.89 -20.24
N GLU A 78 9.76 -11.43 -21.42
CA GLU A 78 10.25 -12.81 -21.59
C GLU A 78 11.52 -13.10 -20.79
N ASP A 79 12.40 -12.13 -20.64
CA ASP A 79 13.63 -12.21 -19.85
C ASP A 79 13.40 -12.03 -18.34
N GLY A 80 12.16 -11.72 -17.92
CA GLY A 80 11.79 -11.49 -16.53
C GLY A 80 12.36 -10.22 -15.90
N LYS A 81 12.92 -9.31 -16.70
CA LYS A 81 13.60 -8.10 -16.20
C LYS A 81 12.76 -6.84 -16.26
N SER A 82 11.60 -6.87 -16.91
CA SER A 82 10.69 -5.73 -16.95
C SER A 82 9.29 -6.12 -16.52
N MET A 83 8.65 -5.26 -15.74
CA MET A 83 7.27 -5.42 -15.30
C MET A 83 6.47 -4.16 -15.61
N THR A 84 5.44 -4.30 -16.44
CA THR A 84 4.57 -3.20 -16.84
C THR A 84 3.24 -3.26 -16.09
N PHE A 85 2.95 -2.23 -15.33
CA PHE A 85 1.66 -2.01 -14.68
C PHE A 85 0.83 -0.98 -15.44
N LYS A 86 -0.42 -1.31 -15.70
CA LYS A 86 -1.43 -0.35 -16.19
C LYS A 86 -2.29 0.11 -15.02
N LEU A 87 -2.35 1.42 -14.78
CA LEU A 87 -3.05 2.02 -13.64
C LEU A 87 -4.52 2.25 -13.95
N LYS A 88 -5.36 2.19 -12.91
CA LYS A 88 -6.77 2.63 -13.00
C LYS A 88 -6.82 4.14 -13.17
N LYS A 89 -7.77 4.61 -14.00
CA LYS A 89 -8.01 6.05 -14.22
C LYS A 89 -9.04 6.58 -13.21
N GLY A 90 -8.98 7.88 -12.93
CA GLY A 90 -9.98 8.57 -12.13
C GLY A 90 -9.84 8.39 -10.61
N ILE A 91 -8.79 7.73 -10.15
CA ILE A 91 -8.47 7.63 -8.72
C ILE A 91 -7.92 8.98 -8.24
N LYS A 92 -8.27 9.35 -7.02
CA LYS A 92 -7.80 10.55 -6.34
C LYS A 92 -7.28 10.22 -4.95
N PHE A 93 -6.32 11.00 -4.49
CA PHE A 93 -5.92 11.04 -3.09
C PHE A 93 -6.98 11.76 -2.24
N SER A 94 -6.85 11.68 -0.92
CA SER A 94 -7.79 12.30 0.02
C SER A 94 -7.84 13.83 -0.06
N ASP A 95 -6.78 14.46 -0.54
CA ASP A 95 -6.72 15.91 -0.81
C ASP A 95 -7.38 16.32 -2.14
N GLY A 96 -7.86 15.35 -2.92
CA GLY A 96 -8.49 15.55 -4.22
C GLY A 96 -7.53 15.56 -5.41
N SER A 97 -6.21 15.49 -5.20
CA SER A 97 -5.22 15.38 -6.27
C SER A 97 -5.37 14.07 -7.04
N LYS A 98 -4.97 14.05 -8.31
CA LYS A 98 -5.10 12.86 -9.16
C LYS A 98 -3.96 11.90 -8.89
N PHE A 99 -4.28 10.63 -8.75
CA PHE A 99 -3.29 9.55 -8.77
C PHE A 99 -2.82 9.27 -10.19
N THR A 100 -1.49 9.24 -10.39
CA THR A 100 -0.82 8.99 -11.67
C THR A 100 0.40 8.09 -11.50
N SER A 101 1.03 7.72 -12.59
CA SER A 101 2.31 6.98 -12.62
C SER A 101 3.46 7.75 -11.95
N LYS A 102 3.39 9.07 -11.91
CA LYS A 102 4.40 9.92 -11.25
C LYS A 102 4.44 9.68 -9.75
N ASP A 103 3.27 9.48 -9.11
CA ASP A 103 3.19 9.20 -7.66
C ASP A 103 3.84 7.86 -7.34
N VAL A 104 3.66 6.87 -8.21
CA VAL A 104 4.36 5.60 -8.10
C VAL A 104 5.87 5.82 -8.20
N LYS A 105 6.34 6.48 -9.26
CA LYS A 105 7.78 6.77 -9.45
C LYS A 105 8.35 7.53 -8.25
N THR A 106 7.66 8.56 -7.76
CA THR A 106 8.10 9.34 -6.58
C THR A 106 8.25 8.45 -5.35
N THR A 107 7.25 7.62 -5.04
CA THR A 107 7.29 6.73 -3.88
C THR A 107 8.53 5.82 -3.89
N PHE A 108 8.80 5.18 -5.01
CA PHE A 108 9.94 4.28 -5.13
C PHE A 108 11.28 5.03 -5.22
N SER A 109 11.31 6.21 -5.85
CA SER A 109 12.52 7.04 -5.90
C SER A 109 12.93 7.54 -4.52
N VAL A 110 11.98 7.88 -3.65
CA VAL A 110 12.27 8.23 -2.25
C VAL A 110 12.91 7.07 -1.50
N MET A 111 12.46 5.83 -1.72
CA MET A 111 13.08 4.67 -1.07
C MET A 111 14.47 4.31 -1.61
N ALA A 112 14.81 4.78 -2.81
CA ALA A 112 16.13 4.62 -3.42
C ALA A 112 17.06 5.81 -3.16
N ASP A 113 16.56 6.91 -2.61
CA ASP A 113 17.34 8.15 -2.38
C ASP A 113 18.48 7.93 -1.37
N PRO A 114 19.67 8.53 -1.57
CA PRO A 114 20.80 8.46 -0.62
C PRO A 114 20.44 8.86 0.81
N SER A 115 19.50 9.78 0.98
CA SER A 115 19.04 10.27 2.30
C SER A 115 17.98 9.39 2.96
N TYR A 116 17.53 8.33 2.30
CA TYR A 116 16.48 7.46 2.83
C TYR A 116 16.98 6.64 4.02
N THR A 117 16.35 6.83 5.17
CA THR A 117 16.68 6.13 6.42
C THR A 117 15.66 5.08 6.84
N GLY A 118 14.66 4.82 5.98
CA GLY A 118 13.63 3.83 6.24
C GLY A 118 14.12 2.38 6.05
N ARG A 119 13.32 1.43 6.49
CA ARG A 119 13.67 -0.01 6.49
C ARG A 119 13.42 -0.72 5.15
N PHE A 120 12.86 -0.04 4.17
CA PHE A 120 12.34 -0.67 2.94
C PHE A 120 13.26 -0.48 1.71
N ALA A 121 14.51 -0.06 1.89
CA ALA A 121 15.49 0.05 0.79
C ALA A 121 15.61 -1.26 0.00
N ASN A 122 15.56 -2.42 0.67
CA ASN A 122 15.61 -3.74 0.03
C ASN A 122 14.40 -4.04 -0.90
N ASN A 123 13.36 -3.21 -0.86
CA ASN A 123 12.22 -3.33 -1.78
C ASN A 123 12.51 -2.71 -3.15
N VAL A 124 13.63 -2.00 -3.30
CA VAL A 124 14.01 -1.27 -4.52
C VAL A 124 15.45 -1.53 -4.97
N ASP A 125 16.30 -2.15 -4.13
CA ASP A 125 17.73 -2.36 -4.39
C ASP A 125 18.05 -3.27 -5.58
N PHE A 126 17.06 -4.00 -6.06
CA PHE A 126 17.15 -4.89 -7.22
C PHE A 126 16.65 -4.23 -8.53
N LEU A 127 16.28 -2.96 -8.49
CA LEU A 127 15.90 -2.21 -9.68
C LEU A 127 17.14 -1.65 -10.38
N ASP A 128 17.07 -1.54 -11.70
CA ASP A 128 18.17 -0.99 -12.50
C ASP A 128 18.53 0.44 -12.06
N GLY A 129 19.83 0.73 -12.01
CA GLY A 129 20.33 2.05 -11.63
C GLY A 129 20.13 2.40 -10.15
N TYR A 130 19.78 1.43 -9.29
CA TYR A 130 19.62 1.69 -7.85
C TYR A 130 20.94 2.15 -7.24
N THR A 131 22.05 1.42 -7.48
CA THR A 131 23.36 1.73 -6.88
C THR A 131 23.81 3.12 -7.29
N GLU A 132 23.77 3.43 -8.58
CA GLU A 132 24.20 4.73 -9.11
C GLU A 132 23.36 5.89 -8.57
N TYR A 133 22.06 5.68 -8.39
CA TYR A 133 21.18 6.69 -7.82
C TYR A 133 21.38 6.83 -6.30
N HIS A 134 21.49 5.70 -5.58
CA HIS A 134 21.68 5.67 -4.13
C HIS A 134 23.03 6.25 -3.69
N ASP A 135 24.07 6.03 -4.47
CA ASP A 135 25.42 6.54 -4.21
C ASP A 135 25.62 7.99 -4.71
N ALA A 136 24.54 8.62 -5.21
CA ALA A 136 24.52 9.98 -5.77
C ALA A 136 25.38 10.17 -7.05
N ASP A 137 25.70 9.07 -7.74
CA ASP A 137 26.40 9.09 -9.02
C ASP A 137 25.46 9.39 -10.21
N ALA A 138 24.15 9.25 -9.99
CA ALA A 138 23.11 9.58 -10.96
C ALA A 138 22.09 10.56 -10.38
N SER A 139 21.64 11.52 -11.20
CA SER A 139 20.65 12.53 -10.81
C SER A 139 19.18 12.04 -10.88
N SER A 140 18.96 10.84 -11.41
CA SER A 140 17.62 10.26 -11.57
C SER A 140 17.67 8.74 -11.48
N PHE A 141 16.62 8.17 -10.86
CA PHE A 141 16.45 6.72 -10.73
C PHE A 141 15.90 6.12 -12.03
N SER A 142 16.74 5.35 -12.75
CA SER A 142 16.40 4.77 -14.06
C SER A 142 15.55 3.51 -13.99
N GLY A 143 15.50 2.84 -12.84
CA GLY A 143 14.78 1.58 -12.66
C GLY A 143 13.25 1.69 -12.79
N ILE A 144 12.71 2.92 -12.99
CA ILE A 144 11.28 3.13 -13.11
C ILE A 144 11.00 4.14 -14.24
N GLU A 145 10.27 3.69 -15.26
CA GLU A 145 9.75 4.52 -16.32
C GLU A 145 8.26 4.80 -16.17
N THR A 146 7.85 5.98 -16.56
CA THR A 146 6.46 6.42 -16.59
C THR A 146 6.13 7.00 -17.97
N PRO A 147 5.91 6.14 -18.99
CA PRO A 147 5.72 6.57 -20.37
C PRO A 147 4.48 7.45 -20.56
N ASP A 148 3.48 7.26 -19.71
CA ASP A 148 2.26 8.06 -19.64
C ASP A 148 1.72 8.09 -18.20
N ASP A 149 0.70 8.91 -17.92
CA ASP A 149 0.11 9.08 -16.58
C ASP A 149 -0.45 7.78 -15.98
N TYR A 150 -0.61 6.71 -16.74
CA TYR A 150 -1.26 5.47 -16.30
C TYR A 150 -0.50 4.20 -16.64
N THR A 151 0.78 4.34 -16.99
CA THR A 151 1.69 3.22 -17.24
C THR A 151 2.95 3.39 -16.40
N VAL A 152 3.32 2.34 -15.68
CA VAL A 152 4.59 2.25 -14.94
C VAL A 152 5.32 1.00 -15.39
N VAL A 153 6.60 1.17 -15.72
CA VAL A 153 7.49 0.06 -16.06
C VAL A 153 8.61 0.03 -15.01
N PHE A 154 8.74 -1.11 -14.34
CA PHE A 154 9.88 -1.38 -13.47
C PHE A 154 10.91 -2.20 -14.23
N HIS A 155 12.17 -1.78 -14.20
CA HIS A 155 13.31 -2.47 -14.76
C HIS A 155 14.14 -3.10 -13.65
N LEU A 156 14.40 -4.40 -13.73
CA LEU A 156 15.15 -5.16 -12.74
C LEU A 156 16.56 -5.48 -13.26
N ASN A 157 17.56 -5.38 -12.40
CA ASN A 157 18.93 -5.79 -12.73
C ASN A 157 19.04 -7.30 -13.01
N LYS A 158 18.14 -8.11 -12.43
CA LYS A 158 18.02 -9.55 -12.70
C LYS A 158 16.58 -10.03 -12.42
N PRO A 159 16.13 -11.12 -13.06
CA PRO A 159 14.82 -11.72 -12.75
C PRO A 159 14.72 -12.08 -11.26
N ARG A 160 13.57 -11.78 -10.66
CA ARG A 160 13.32 -12.03 -9.23
C ARG A 160 11.87 -12.50 -9.03
N ILE A 161 11.70 -13.65 -8.37
CA ILE A 161 10.39 -14.31 -8.23
C ILE A 161 9.41 -13.53 -7.36
N ASP A 162 9.90 -12.81 -6.35
CA ASP A 162 9.09 -12.03 -5.41
C ASP A 162 8.86 -10.58 -5.84
N ALA A 163 9.46 -10.14 -6.96
CA ALA A 163 9.39 -8.75 -7.40
C ALA A 163 7.96 -8.27 -7.63
N VAL A 164 7.06 -9.09 -8.20
CA VAL A 164 5.66 -8.74 -8.41
C VAL A 164 4.96 -8.43 -7.08
N SER A 165 5.19 -9.25 -6.06
CA SER A 165 4.60 -9.01 -4.74
C SER A 165 5.24 -7.82 -4.03
N THR A 166 6.56 -7.72 -4.03
CA THR A 166 7.30 -6.65 -3.36
C THR A 166 6.94 -5.28 -3.93
N LEU A 167 7.04 -5.11 -5.24
CA LEU A 167 6.70 -3.85 -5.91
C LEU A 167 5.19 -3.58 -5.91
N GLY A 168 4.39 -4.62 -6.14
CA GLY A 168 2.94 -4.49 -6.26
C GLY A 168 2.25 -4.11 -4.96
N THR A 169 2.71 -4.62 -3.81
CA THR A 169 2.06 -4.35 -2.51
C THR A 169 2.63 -3.14 -1.76
N GLN A 170 3.72 -2.54 -2.26
CA GLN A 170 4.22 -1.28 -1.72
C GLN A 170 3.14 -0.21 -1.78
N LYS A 171 2.88 0.45 -0.66
CA LYS A 171 1.87 1.51 -0.57
C LYS A 171 2.38 2.78 -1.23
N ILE A 172 1.51 3.46 -1.96
CA ILE A 172 1.84 4.65 -2.75
C ILE A 172 1.41 5.92 -2.00
N CYS A 173 2.27 6.93 -2.04
CA CYS A 173 2.03 8.28 -1.53
C CYS A 173 1.89 9.28 -2.69
N SER A 174 1.23 10.42 -2.40
CA SER A 174 1.26 11.63 -3.23
C SER A 174 2.52 12.42 -2.95
#